data_085302a0bb656bb6a689b9d3b51e7da5
#
_entry.id   085302a0bb656bb6a689b9d3b51e7da5
#
_cell.length_a   1.000
_cell.length_b   1.000
_cell.length_c   1.000
_cell.angle_alpha   90.00
_cell.angle_beta   90.00
_cell.angle_gamma   90.00
#
_symmetry.space_group_name_H-M   'P 1'
#
loop_
_entity.id
_entity.type
_entity.pdbx_description
1 polymer ?
#
loop_
_entity_poly.entity_id
_entity_poly.type
_entity_poly.pdbx_seq_one_letter_code
_entity_poly.pdbx_strand_id
1 'polypeptide(L)'
;MKYLKRSILTLAIAVIPFHSYVNGCGGDYYDYMNYYNLFDQLLLENKGLQPFLLTTDYAFYGEDTNPDAEQQPDENLNAWMTFFKKNNTLQEMDTAQFKTLLYSASYQSLKQPSSPYVIALNKTDAGKQTLTYLQYAKELEPYAQLSENDGWWDMKRAASPSEETYAHYKNKGLELYQHCPYHELKLRYGYQLVRLAHYMRNKNNEAIRMYNLYVKPLKQEHYIYYAALEQTAGALYNIGKLANANYLYSRVFDHSDNRKKIAYSSFRIQSEVDWNEAMTWCKDNREKAAMYALRGYNTFSNELEEVENILEIYPESPYIK
;
A
#
# COMPACT_ATOMS: atom_id res chain seq x y z
N MET A 1 -9.44 0.27 71.23
CA MET A 1 -10.36 -0.37 70.26
C MET A 1 -11.26 0.59 69.43
N LYS A 2 -11.71 1.72 69.95
CA LYS A 2 -12.55 2.70 69.18
C LYS A 2 -11.79 3.35 67.99
N TYR A 3 -10.51 3.63 68.14
CA TYR A 3 -9.71 4.25 67.07
C TYR A 3 -9.33 3.29 65.96
N LEU A 4 -9.12 2.01 66.27
CA LEU A 4 -8.81 0.99 65.30
C LEU A 4 -9.99 0.72 64.32
N LYS A 5 -11.25 0.74 64.83
CA LYS A 5 -12.42 0.62 63.98
C LYS A 5 -12.68 1.77 63.05
N ARG A 6 -12.30 3.02 63.44
CA ARG A 6 -12.40 4.21 62.58
C ARG A 6 -11.35 4.17 61.47
N SER A 7 -10.12 3.77 61.78
CA SER A 7 -9.06 3.62 60.78
C SER A 7 -9.33 2.55 59.74
N ILE A 8 -9.95 1.46 60.14
CA ILE A 8 -10.36 0.38 59.20
C ILE A 8 -11.49 0.86 58.29
N LEU A 9 -12.43 1.67 58.79
CA LEU A 9 -13.53 2.19 57.98
C LEU A 9 -13.01 3.25 56.98
N THR A 10 -12.05 4.06 57.39
CA THR A 10 -11.42 5.07 56.50
C THR A 10 -10.55 4.36 55.43
N LEU A 11 -9.86 3.28 55.78
CA LEU A 11 -9.08 2.51 54.83
C LEU A 11 -9.98 1.75 53.84
N ALA A 12 -11.14 1.24 54.28
CA ALA A 12 -12.10 0.54 53.40
C ALA A 12 -12.74 1.49 52.39
N ILE A 13 -12.92 2.78 52.72
CA ILE A 13 -13.41 3.79 51.80
C ILE A 13 -12.33 4.24 50.81
N ALA A 14 -11.04 4.20 51.18
CA ALA A 14 -9.93 4.53 50.31
C ALA A 14 -9.57 3.40 49.30
N VAL A 15 -10.07 2.18 49.51
CA VAL A 15 -9.84 1.01 48.66
C VAL A 15 -11.07 0.66 47.80
N ILE A 16 -12.13 1.47 47.84
CA ILE A 16 -13.15 1.35 46.80
C ILE A 16 -12.48 1.85 45.52
N PRO A 17 -12.11 0.99 44.58
CA PRO A 17 -11.69 1.48 43.28
C PRO A 17 -12.87 2.26 42.74
N PHE A 18 -12.66 3.56 42.54
CA PHE A 18 -13.48 4.29 41.61
C PHE A 18 -13.32 3.58 40.27
N HIS A 19 -14.11 2.57 40.03
CA HIS A 19 -14.44 2.17 38.69
C HIS A 19 -15.26 3.34 38.15
N SER A 20 -14.57 4.42 37.76
CA SER A 20 -15.09 5.21 36.70
C SER A 20 -15.23 4.24 35.55
N TYR A 21 -16.44 3.78 35.30
CA TYR A 21 -16.83 3.36 33.98
C TYR A 21 -16.54 4.62 33.12
N VAL A 22 -15.36 4.65 32.53
CA VAL A 22 -15.17 5.42 31.32
C VAL A 22 -16.05 4.67 30.33
N ASN A 23 -17.34 5.04 30.29
CA ASN A 23 -18.10 4.87 29.08
C ASN A 23 -17.27 5.65 28.07
N GLY A 24 -16.40 4.93 27.37
CA GLY A 24 -15.78 5.46 26.19
C GLY A 24 -16.93 6.04 25.40
N CYS A 25 -16.81 7.23 24.88
CA CYS A 25 -17.73 7.83 23.93
C CYS A 25 -17.69 7.01 22.62
N GLY A 26 -18.07 5.75 22.68
CA GLY A 26 -18.65 5.00 21.61
C GLY A 26 -20.14 5.21 21.76
N GLY A 27 -20.64 6.36 21.35
CA GLY A 27 -22.06 6.49 21.05
C GLY A 27 -22.40 5.38 20.06
N ASP A 28 -23.59 4.83 20.20
CA ASP A 28 -24.11 3.81 19.30
C ASP A 28 -23.78 4.21 17.86
N TYR A 29 -22.77 3.56 17.30
CA TYR A 29 -22.22 3.85 15.98
C TYR A 29 -23.30 3.76 14.88
N TYR A 30 -24.29 2.93 15.10
CA TYR A 30 -25.44 2.78 14.22
C TYR A 30 -26.33 4.02 14.14
N ASP A 31 -26.54 4.76 15.22
CA ASP A 31 -27.37 5.97 15.20
C ASP A 31 -26.63 7.16 14.56
N TYR A 32 -25.31 7.22 14.71
CA TYR A 32 -24.51 8.30 14.11
C TYR A 32 -24.40 8.17 12.60
N MET A 33 -24.25 6.96 12.09
CA MET A 33 -24.18 6.67 10.66
C MET A 33 -25.52 6.92 9.96
N ASN A 34 -26.65 6.60 10.59
CA ASN A 34 -27.99 6.83 10.02
C ASN A 34 -28.37 8.32 9.97
N TYR A 35 -27.79 9.17 10.82
CA TYR A 35 -28.15 10.60 10.88
C TYR A 35 -27.33 11.47 9.92
N TYR A 36 -26.13 11.06 9.55
CA TYR A 36 -25.20 11.82 8.70
C TYR A 36 -24.96 11.21 7.33
N ASN A 37 -25.55 10.05 7.02
CA ASN A 37 -25.52 9.45 5.68
C ASN A 37 -26.51 10.15 4.73
N LEU A 38 -26.46 11.48 4.68
CA LEU A 38 -27.02 12.23 3.53
C LEU A 38 -26.30 11.87 2.22
N PHE A 39 -25.13 11.26 2.32
CA PHE A 39 -24.32 10.77 1.20
C PHE A 39 -23.99 9.30 1.47
N ASP A 40 -24.94 8.41 1.15
CA ASP A 40 -24.59 6.99 1.06
C ASP A 40 -23.56 6.83 -0.06
N GLN A 41 -22.37 6.41 0.31
CA GLN A 41 -21.26 6.22 -0.64
C GLN A 41 -21.61 5.23 -1.75
N LEU A 42 -22.53 4.30 -1.49
CA LEU A 42 -23.07 3.37 -2.47
C LEU A 42 -23.91 4.07 -3.55
N LEU A 43 -24.45 5.26 -3.25
CA LEU A 43 -25.23 6.07 -4.20
C LEU A 43 -24.34 6.98 -5.06
N LEU A 44 -23.06 7.12 -4.73
CA LEU A 44 -22.13 7.87 -5.55
C LEU A 44 -21.82 7.08 -6.82
N GLU A 45 -22.25 7.59 -7.96
CA GLU A 45 -21.94 7.02 -9.27
C GLU A 45 -20.46 7.12 -9.64
N ASN A 46 -19.66 7.73 -8.78
CA ASN A 46 -18.23 7.99 -9.01
C ASN A 46 -17.38 6.73 -8.84
N LYS A 47 -17.24 6.00 -9.93
CA LYS A 47 -16.42 4.78 -9.98
C LYS A 47 -14.92 5.04 -9.71
N GLY A 48 -14.43 6.24 -9.91
CA GLY A 48 -13.02 6.59 -9.68
C GLY A 48 -12.62 6.63 -8.21
N LEU A 49 -13.53 7.03 -7.32
CA LEU A 49 -13.30 7.07 -5.87
C LEU A 49 -13.84 5.84 -5.13
N GLN A 50 -14.75 5.09 -5.76
CA GLN A 50 -15.46 3.99 -5.12
C GLN A 50 -14.53 2.96 -4.42
N PRO A 51 -13.43 2.48 -5.02
CA PRO A 51 -12.52 1.56 -4.33
C PRO A 51 -11.87 2.18 -3.09
N PHE A 52 -11.59 3.48 -3.11
CA PHE A 52 -11.02 4.21 -1.98
C PHE A 52 -12.03 4.38 -0.85
N LEU A 53 -13.24 4.81 -1.16
CA LEU A 53 -14.32 5.02 -0.20
C LEU A 53 -14.70 3.72 0.51
N LEU A 54 -14.89 2.64 -0.23
CA LEU A 54 -15.22 1.31 0.31
C LEU A 54 -14.13 0.78 1.25
N THR A 55 -12.85 1.13 1.01
CA THR A 55 -11.75 0.66 1.87
C THR A 55 -11.49 1.54 3.08
N THR A 56 -11.83 2.83 3.05
CA THR A 56 -11.54 3.75 4.17
C THR A 56 -12.53 3.62 5.31
N ASP A 57 -13.80 3.51 5.06
CA ASP A 57 -14.83 3.43 6.11
C ASP A 57 -14.67 2.18 6.98
N TYR A 58 -14.45 1.02 6.37
CA TYR A 58 -14.29 -0.23 7.10
C TYR A 58 -12.93 -0.36 7.79
N ALA A 59 -11.90 0.30 7.27
CA ALA A 59 -10.58 0.25 7.87
C ALA A 59 -10.44 1.07 9.16
N PHE A 60 -11.28 2.07 9.36
CA PHE A 60 -11.21 2.90 10.56
C PHE A 60 -11.69 2.17 11.82
N TYR A 61 -12.61 1.22 11.70
CA TYR A 61 -13.20 0.50 12.81
C TYR A 61 -12.80 -0.98 12.92
N GLY A 62 -11.87 -1.43 12.11
CA GLY A 62 -11.23 -2.75 12.29
C GLY A 62 -12.06 -3.97 11.89
N GLU A 63 -13.20 -3.80 11.27
CA GLU A 63 -13.96 -4.93 10.74
C GLU A 63 -13.69 -5.13 9.25
N ASP A 64 -12.85 -6.10 8.94
CA ASP A 64 -12.55 -6.57 7.57
C ASP A 64 -13.72 -7.30 6.89
N THR A 65 -14.94 -6.98 7.26
CA THR A 65 -16.15 -7.68 6.80
C THR A 65 -16.90 -6.95 5.69
N ASN A 66 -16.21 -6.10 4.91
CA ASN A 66 -16.84 -5.56 3.72
C ASN A 66 -16.90 -6.64 2.63
N PRO A 67 -18.08 -7.25 2.34
CA PRO A 67 -18.21 -8.23 1.28
C PRO A 67 -17.84 -7.67 -0.10
N ASP A 68 -17.88 -6.35 -0.27
CA ASP A 68 -17.51 -5.68 -1.52
C ASP A 68 -16.00 -5.43 -1.64
N ALA A 69 -15.25 -5.46 -0.54
CA ALA A 69 -13.77 -5.40 -0.59
C ALA A 69 -13.16 -6.61 -1.31
N GLU A 70 -13.84 -7.77 -1.26
CA GLU A 70 -13.44 -8.96 -2.03
C GLU A 70 -13.69 -8.81 -3.54
N GLN A 71 -14.51 -7.85 -3.96
CA GLN A 71 -14.86 -7.61 -5.36
C GLN A 71 -13.90 -6.66 -6.07
N GLN A 72 -12.96 -6.03 -5.35
CA GLN A 72 -11.99 -5.16 -6.01
C GLN A 72 -11.09 -5.98 -6.95
N PRO A 73 -10.89 -5.50 -8.19
CA PRO A 73 -10.00 -6.17 -9.13
C PRO A 73 -8.59 -6.26 -8.54
N ASP A 74 -8.04 -7.47 -8.50
CA ASP A 74 -6.63 -7.67 -8.14
C ASP A 74 -5.75 -7.22 -9.30
N GLU A 75 -5.28 -5.96 -9.24
CA GLU A 75 -4.46 -5.35 -10.30
C GLU A 75 -3.16 -6.13 -10.54
N ASN A 76 -2.57 -6.70 -9.48
CA ASN A 76 -1.35 -7.49 -9.61
C ASN A 76 -1.61 -8.81 -10.35
N LEU A 77 -2.68 -9.51 -9.98
CA LEU A 77 -3.09 -10.74 -10.66
C LEU A 77 -3.45 -10.46 -12.12
N ASN A 78 -4.23 -9.41 -12.38
CA ASN A 78 -4.61 -8.99 -13.73
C ASN A 78 -3.40 -8.65 -14.60
N ALA A 79 -2.39 -7.99 -14.04
CA ALA A 79 -1.15 -7.71 -14.72
C ALA A 79 -0.38 -8.99 -15.08
N TRP A 80 -0.34 -9.99 -14.17
CA TRP A 80 0.24 -11.28 -14.45
C TRP A 80 -0.52 -12.05 -15.54
N MET A 81 -1.86 -12.06 -15.48
CA MET A 81 -2.68 -12.73 -16.49
C MET A 81 -2.48 -12.11 -17.88
N THR A 82 -2.37 -10.77 -17.95
CA THR A 82 -2.06 -10.06 -19.19
C THR A 82 -0.68 -10.48 -19.75
N PHE A 83 0.34 -10.54 -18.88
CA PHE A 83 1.67 -11.00 -19.27
C PHE A 83 1.66 -12.42 -19.81
N PHE A 84 0.97 -13.34 -19.16
CA PHE A 84 0.90 -14.74 -19.59
C PHE A 84 0.13 -14.91 -20.87
N LYS A 85 -0.99 -14.18 -21.04
CA LYS A 85 -1.75 -14.19 -22.30
C LYS A 85 -0.89 -13.73 -23.47
N LYS A 86 -0.13 -12.67 -23.30
CA LYS A 86 0.79 -12.11 -24.31
C LYS A 86 1.90 -13.11 -24.70
N ASN A 87 2.35 -13.92 -23.76
CA ASN A 87 3.46 -14.85 -23.95
C ASN A 87 3.03 -16.34 -24.08
N ASN A 88 1.73 -16.59 -24.26
CA ASN A 88 1.15 -17.94 -24.41
C ASN A 88 1.53 -18.93 -23.29
N THR A 89 1.64 -18.44 -22.04
CA THR A 89 2.19 -19.22 -20.91
C THR A 89 1.14 -19.99 -20.14
N LEU A 90 -0.15 -19.65 -20.23
CA LEU A 90 -1.22 -20.17 -19.37
C LEU A 90 -2.20 -21.09 -20.07
N GLN A 91 -1.80 -21.91 -21.00
CA GLN A 91 -2.74 -22.86 -21.63
C GLN A 91 -3.27 -23.94 -20.65
N GLU A 92 -2.62 -24.13 -19.49
CA GLU A 92 -2.93 -25.21 -18.55
C GLU A 92 -3.10 -24.78 -17.08
N MET A 93 -2.96 -23.50 -16.75
CA MET A 93 -3.14 -22.99 -15.38
C MET A 93 -4.24 -21.93 -15.38
N ASP A 94 -5.30 -22.17 -14.62
CA ASP A 94 -6.35 -21.17 -14.46
C ASP A 94 -5.93 -20.02 -13.50
N THR A 95 -6.72 -18.96 -13.52
CA THR A 95 -6.46 -17.74 -12.72
C THR A 95 -6.44 -18.05 -11.21
N ALA A 96 -7.32 -18.94 -10.72
CA ALA A 96 -7.39 -19.27 -9.30
C ALA A 96 -6.14 -20.06 -8.85
N GLN A 97 -5.68 -20.98 -9.67
CA GLN A 97 -4.44 -21.71 -9.41
C GLN A 97 -3.23 -20.76 -9.37
N PHE A 98 -3.15 -19.82 -10.31
CA PHE A 98 -2.07 -18.84 -10.30
C PHE A 98 -2.17 -17.86 -9.11
N LYS A 99 -3.37 -17.44 -8.72
CA LYS A 99 -3.59 -16.64 -7.51
C LYS A 99 -3.05 -17.37 -6.28
N THR A 100 -3.33 -18.66 -6.14
CA THR A 100 -2.79 -19.50 -5.06
C THR A 100 -1.27 -19.57 -5.11
N LEU A 101 -0.68 -19.77 -6.29
CA LEU A 101 0.77 -19.77 -6.46
C LEU A 101 1.39 -18.41 -6.06
N LEU A 102 0.78 -17.32 -6.49
CA LEU A 102 1.30 -15.96 -6.27
C LEU A 102 1.32 -15.57 -4.80
N TYR A 103 0.24 -15.88 -4.06
CA TYR A 103 0.05 -15.38 -2.71
C TYR A 103 0.32 -16.42 -1.61
N SER A 104 0.05 -17.71 -1.88
CA SER A 104 0.11 -18.75 -0.85
C SER A 104 1.31 -19.70 -0.98
N ALA A 105 2.01 -19.70 -2.12
CA ALA A 105 3.14 -20.61 -2.29
C ALA A 105 4.34 -20.19 -1.44
N SER A 106 4.95 -21.17 -0.77
CA SER A 106 6.22 -20.98 -0.09
C SER A 106 7.41 -21.02 -1.07
N TYR A 107 8.55 -20.43 -0.69
CA TYR A 107 9.79 -20.56 -1.46
C TYR A 107 10.17 -22.01 -1.73
N GLN A 108 9.96 -22.89 -0.76
CA GLN A 108 10.28 -24.33 -0.90
C GLN A 108 9.38 -25.00 -1.94
N SER A 109 8.08 -24.67 -1.97
CA SER A 109 7.16 -25.25 -2.98
C SER A 109 7.50 -24.81 -4.41
N LEU A 110 8.06 -23.61 -4.59
CA LEU A 110 8.53 -23.12 -5.90
C LEU A 110 9.82 -23.81 -6.38
N LYS A 111 10.51 -24.52 -5.51
CA LYS A 111 11.72 -25.32 -5.85
C LYS A 111 11.44 -26.79 -6.13
N GLN A 112 10.25 -27.28 -5.83
CA GLN A 112 9.92 -28.69 -6.03
C GLN A 112 9.61 -28.98 -7.48
N PRO A 113 10.42 -29.78 -8.20
CA PRO A 113 10.19 -30.11 -9.62
C PRO A 113 8.87 -30.85 -9.87
N SER A 114 8.35 -31.55 -8.87
CA SER A 114 7.06 -32.27 -8.93
C SER A 114 5.84 -31.40 -8.69
N SER A 115 6.02 -30.12 -8.31
CA SER A 115 4.90 -29.21 -8.14
C SER A 115 4.19 -28.97 -9.49
N PRO A 116 2.86 -29.14 -9.56
CA PRO A 116 2.10 -28.88 -10.79
C PRO A 116 2.36 -27.47 -11.36
N TYR A 117 2.52 -26.48 -10.47
CA TYR A 117 2.80 -25.09 -10.84
C TYR A 117 4.18 -24.93 -11.49
N VAL A 118 5.20 -25.61 -10.92
CA VAL A 118 6.56 -25.58 -11.45
C VAL A 118 6.60 -26.26 -12.82
N ILE A 119 5.89 -27.39 -12.97
CA ILE A 119 5.77 -28.11 -14.25
C ILE A 119 5.10 -27.21 -15.30
N ALA A 120 3.98 -26.58 -14.96
CA ALA A 120 3.24 -25.71 -15.89
C ALA A 120 4.08 -24.51 -16.35
N LEU A 121 4.73 -23.80 -15.41
CA LEU A 121 5.58 -22.66 -15.74
C LEU A 121 6.83 -23.04 -16.55
N ASN A 122 7.39 -24.23 -16.34
CA ASN A 122 8.56 -24.69 -17.08
C ASN A 122 8.30 -25.03 -18.57
N LYS A 123 7.05 -25.04 -19.02
CA LYS A 123 6.70 -25.33 -20.41
C LYS A 123 7.08 -24.22 -21.38
N THR A 124 7.15 -22.98 -20.92
CA THR A 124 7.48 -21.82 -21.76
C THR A 124 8.67 -21.05 -21.18
N ASP A 125 9.37 -20.30 -22.03
CA ASP A 125 10.47 -19.44 -21.55
C ASP A 125 9.97 -18.34 -20.61
N ALA A 126 8.85 -17.68 -20.93
CA ALA A 126 8.22 -16.69 -20.07
C ALA A 126 7.83 -17.29 -18.71
N GLY A 127 7.35 -18.53 -18.69
CA GLY A 127 7.04 -19.26 -17.45
C GLY A 127 8.29 -19.55 -16.61
N LYS A 128 9.39 -20.00 -17.23
CA LYS A 128 10.68 -20.23 -16.54
C LYS A 128 11.20 -18.93 -15.92
N GLN A 129 11.15 -17.83 -16.66
CA GLN A 129 11.56 -16.53 -16.17
C GLN A 129 10.65 -16.03 -15.03
N THR A 130 9.33 -16.31 -15.11
CA THR A 130 8.38 -16.05 -14.02
C THR A 130 8.72 -16.85 -12.79
N LEU A 131 9.00 -18.14 -12.91
CA LEU A 131 9.39 -18.99 -11.78
C LEU A 131 10.66 -18.47 -11.09
N THR A 132 11.67 -18.09 -11.88
CA THR A 132 12.91 -17.49 -11.37
C THR A 132 12.61 -16.19 -10.62
N TYR A 133 11.74 -15.33 -11.14
CA TYR A 133 11.32 -14.11 -10.46
C TYR A 133 10.59 -14.42 -9.16
N LEU A 134 9.61 -15.33 -9.16
CA LEU A 134 8.84 -15.68 -7.96
C LEU A 134 9.73 -16.26 -6.87
N GLN A 135 10.69 -17.11 -7.22
CA GLN A 135 11.69 -17.62 -6.27
C GLN A 135 12.48 -16.48 -5.63
N TYR A 136 12.98 -15.54 -6.44
CA TYR A 136 13.69 -14.37 -5.94
C TYR A 136 12.80 -13.49 -5.04
N ALA A 137 11.57 -13.22 -5.45
CA ALA A 137 10.63 -12.40 -4.67
C ALA A 137 10.30 -13.03 -3.32
N LYS A 138 10.12 -14.36 -3.27
CA LYS A 138 9.86 -15.11 -2.03
C LYS A 138 11.10 -15.18 -1.10
N GLU A 139 12.30 -15.20 -1.65
CA GLU A 139 13.53 -15.07 -0.84
C GLU A 139 13.61 -13.71 -0.12
N LEU A 140 13.03 -12.66 -0.72
CA LEU A 140 13.05 -11.31 -0.16
C LEU A 140 11.93 -11.03 0.85
N GLU A 141 10.84 -11.82 0.85
CA GLU A 141 9.69 -11.58 1.74
C GLU A 141 10.09 -11.35 3.20
N PRO A 142 10.97 -12.15 3.83
CA PRO A 142 11.33 -11.96 5.24
C PRO A 142 11.97 -10.60 5.54
N TYR A 143 12.53 -9.93 4.53
CA TYR A 143 13.27 -8.67 4.69
C TYR A 143 12.48 -7.44 4.23
N ALA A 144 11.31 -7.64 3.68
CA ALA A 144 10.52 -6.59 3.07
C ALA A 144 9.05 -6.65 3.48
N GLN A 145 8.76 -7.17 4.67
CA GLN A 145 7.44 -7.20 5.29
C GLN A 145 7.44 -6.38 6.58
N LEU A 146 6.29 -5.76 6.87
CA LEU A 146 5.97 -5.38 8.24
C LEU A 146 5.60 -6.66 8.98
N SER A 147 6.05 -6.84 10.20
CA SER A 147 5.66 -8.00 11.01
C SER A 147 4.16 -7.92 11.29
N GLU A 148 3.41 -8.95 10.87
CA GLU A 148 1.95 -9.02 11.05
C GLU A 148 1.53 -9.39 12.50
N ASN A 149 2.46 -9.68 13.39
CA ASN A 149 2.17 -10.44 14.59
C ASN A 149 1.94 -9.65 15.87
N ASP A 150 2.03 -8.36 15.86
CA ASP A 150 1.77 -7.62 17.10
C ASP A 150 0.72 -6.54 16.82
N GLY A 151 -0.34 -6.54 17.63
CA GLY A 151 -1.48 -5.65 17.49
C GLY A 151 -1.07 -4.19 17.22
N TRP A 152 -2.01 -3.38 16.85
CA TRP A 152 -1.86 -2.01 16.33
C TRP A 152 -0.80 -1.12 17.03
N TRP A 153 -0.42 -1.47 18.25
CA TRP A 153 0.56 -0.75 19.08
C TRP A 153 2.00 -1.26 18.97
N ASP A 154 2.23 -2.42 18.35
CA ASP A 154 3.54 -3.11 18.36
C ASP A 154 3.98 -3.57 16.97
N MET A 155 3.76 -2.73 15.93
CA MET A 155 4.27 -3.00 14.59
C MET A 155 5.81 -3.02 14.61
N LYS A 156 6.37 -4.16 14.93
CA LYS A 156 7.81 -4.39 14.76
C LYS A 156 8.09 -4.55 13.26
N ARG A 157 8.91 -3.67 12.72
CA ARG A 157 9.49 -3.91 11.40
C ARG A 157 10.18 -5.27 11.42
N ALA A 158 10.03 -6.04 10.35
CA ALA A 158 10.88 -7.18 10.11
C ALA A 158 12.34 -6.79 10.37
N ALA A 159 13.13 -7.71 10.89
CA ALA A 159 14.54 -7.44 11.15
C ALA A 159 15.20 -6.96 9.85
N SER A 160 15.79 -5.78 9.87
CA SER A 160 16.58 -5.31 8.72
C SER A 160 17.64 -6.37 8.40
N PRO A 161 17.84 -6.75 7.15
CA PRO A 161 18.91 -7.67 6.78
C PRO A 161 20.28 -7.09 7.17
N SER A 162 21.28 -7.96 7.36
CA SER A 162 22.66 -7.50 7.47
C SER A 162 23.11 -6.82 6.17
N GLU A 163 24.15 -5.98 6.24
CA GLU A 163 24.72 -5.37 5.04
C GLU A 163 25.18 -6.42 4.01
N GLU A 164 25.71 -7.54 4.46
CA GLU A 164 26.11 -8.66 3.61
C GLU A 164 24.89 -9.30 2.93
N THR A 165 23.84 -9.59 3.68
CA THR A 165 22.58 -10.14 3.17
C THR A 165 21.93 -9.19 2.17
N TYR A 166 21.90 -7.90 2.48
CA TYR A 166 21.41 -6.86 1.58
C TYR A 166 22.21 -6.84 0.27
N ALA A 167 23.55 -6.81 0.36
CA ALA A 167 24.42 -6.78 -0.81
C ALA A 167 24.23 -8.04 -1.68
N HIS A 168 24.11 -9.22 -1.06
CA HIS A 168 23.84 -10.48 -1.76
C HIS A 168 22.56 -10.41 -2.59
N TYR A 169 21.42 -10.07 -1.97
CA TYR A 169 20.14 -10.03 -2.67
C TYR A 169 20.04 -8.89 -3.70
N LYS A 170 20.66 -7.75 -3.41
CA LYS A 170 20.75 -6.66 -4.37
C LYS A 170 21.51 -7.11 -5.63
N ASN A 171 22.69 -7.70 -5.46
CA ASN A 171 23.51 -8.14 -6.59
C ASN A 171 22.81 -9.24 -7.40
N LYS A 172 22.18 -10.22 -6.73
CA LYS A 172 21.36 -11.24 -7.36
C LYS A 172 20.21 -10.62 -8.18
N GLY A 173 19.49 -9.64 -7.59
CA GLY A 173 18.39 -8.95 -8.28
C GLY A 173 18.86 -8.15 -9.51
N LEU A 174 20.01 -7.49 -9.42
CA LEU A 174 20.62 -6.76 -10.55
C LEU A 174 21.02 -7.72 -11.68
N GLU A 175 21.63 -8.85 -11.37
CA GLU A 175 21.98 -9.88 -12.34
C GLU A 175 20.72 -10.41 -13.05
N LEU A 176 19.70 -10.78 -12.28
CA LEU A 176 18.43 -11.27 -12.83
C LEU A 176 17.74 -10.21 -13.70
N TYR A 177 17.75 -8.95 -13.28
CA TYR A 177 17.24 -7.83 -14.07
C TYR A 177 17.95 -7.70 -15.42
N GLN A 178 19.29 -7.76 -15.41
CA GLN A 178 20.10 -7.61 -16.61
C GLN A 178 19.84 -8.72 -17.63
N HIS A 179 19.76 -9.95 -17.18
CA HIS A 179 19.58 -11.12 -18.04
C HIS A 179 18.12 -11.42 -18.42
N CYS A 180 17.14 -10.77 -17.78
CA CYS A 180 15.74 -10.97 -18.08
C CYS A 180 15.37 -10.36 -19.45
N PRO A 181 14.81 -11.10 -20.41
CA PRO A 181 14.42 -10.55 -21.70
C PRO A 181 13.06 -9.85 -21.68
N TYR A 182 12.25 -10.06 -20.62
CA TYR A 182 10.88 -9.58 -20.53
C TYR A 182 10.79 -8.25 -19.79
N HIS A 183 10.29 -7.23 -20.47
CA HIS A 183 10.18 -5.88 -19.93
C HIS A 183 9.34 -5.81 -18.65
N GLU A 184 8.23 -6.53 -18.59
CA GLU A 184 7.35 -6.59 -17.43
C GLU A 184 8.01 -7.27 -16.21
N LEU A 185 8.81 -8.33 -16.45
CA LEU A 185 9.60 -8.94 -15.38
C LEU A 185 10.75 -8.05 -14.93
N LYS A 186 11.39 -7.29 -15.84
CA LYS A 186 12.37 -6.26 -15.46
C LYS A 186 11.74 -5.23 -14.53
N LEU A 187 10.53 -4.77 -14.82
CA LEU A 187 9.81 -3.85 -13.95
C LEU A 187 9.62 -4.44 -12.54
N ARG A 188 9.25 -5.72 -12.46
CA ARG A 188 9.07 -6.45 -11.20
C ARG A 188 10.39 -6.63 -10.43
N TYR A 189 11.49 -6.94 -11.10
CA TYR A 189 12.82 -6.96 -10.48
C TYR A 189 13.23 -5.56 -9.98
N GLY A 190 13.01 -4.52 -10.78
CA GLY A 190 13.23 -3.13 -10.37
C GLY A 190 12.44 -2.75 -9.12
N TYR A 191 11.17 -3.13 -9.06
CA TYR A 191 10.34 -2.96 -7.85
C TYR A 191 10.95 -3.65 -6.62
N GLN A 192 11.38 -4.91 -6.74
CA GLN A 192 11.99 -5.63 -5.62
C GLN A 192 13.29 -4.98 -5.14
N LEU A 193 14.10 -4.45 -6.06
CA LEU A 193 15.32 -3.71 -5.71
C LEU A 193 15.02 -2.43 -4.94
N VAL A 194 14.01 -1.67 -5.38
CA VAL A 194 13.54 -0.46 -4.67
C VAL A 194 13.03 -0.83 -3.28
N ARG A 195 12.17 -1.85 -3.20
CA ARG A 195 11.56 -2.32 -1.96
C ARG A 195 12.61 -2.80 -0.97
N LEU A 196 13.54 -3.64 -1.38
CA LEU A 196 14.64 -4.13 -0.54
C LEU A 196 15.46 -2.97 0.04
N ALA A 197 15.81 -1.98 -0.78
CA ALA A 197 16.56 -0.82 -0.33
C ALA A 197 15.74 0.09 0.61
N HIS A 198 14.43 0.26 0.35
CA HIS A 198 13.56 1.07 1.20
C HIS A 198 13.39 0.48 2.62
N TYR A 199 13.28 -0.85 2.72
CA TYR A 199 13.16 -1.54 4.01
C TYR A 199 14.50 -1.70 4.74
N MET A 200 15.61 -1.56 4.04
CA MET A 200 16.94 -1.56 4.66
C MET A 200 17.24 -0.24 5.36
N ARG A 201 17.66 -0.32 6.62
CA ARG A 201 18.04 0.87 7.40
C ARG A 201 19.08 1.70 6.65
N ASN A 202 18.87 3.02 6.59
CA ASN A 202 19.80 3.98 5.97
C ASN A 202 20.03 3.82 4.46
N LYS A 203 19.18 3.08 3.71
CA LYS A 203 19.31 2.90 2.27
C LYS A 203 18.24 3.64 1.45
N ASN A 204 17.50 4.60 2.05
CA ASN A 204 16.46 5.34 1.33
C ASN A 204 16.99 6.07 0.08
N ASN A 205 18.17 6.68 0.14
CA ASN A 205 18.80 7.28 -1.04
C ASN A 205 19.10 6.24 -2.13
N GLU A 206 19.49 5.02 -1.73
CA GLU A 206 19.70 3.92 -2.67
C GLU A 206 18.39 3.44 -3.29
N ALA A 207 17.29 3.38 -2.53
CA ALA A 207 15.96 3.06 -3.06
C ALA A 207 15.53 4.04 -4.17
N ILE A 208 15.71 5.34 -3.93
CA ILE A 208 15.45 6.39 -4.93
C ILE A 208 16.33 6.21 -6.17
N ARG A 209 17.60 5.88 -5.97
CA ARG A 209 18.54 5.60 -7.07
C ARG A 209 18.10 4.37 -7.88
N MET A 210 17.71 3.27 -7.21
CA MET A 210 17.22 2.05 -7.87
C MET A 210 15.96 2.35 -8.71
N TYR A 211 15.01 3.12 -8.18
CA TYR A 211 13.86 3.55 -8.94
C TYR A 211 14.27 4.32 -10.21
N ASN A 212 15.12 5.31 -10.08
CA ASN A 212 15.54 6.14 -11.21
C ASN A 212 16.29 5.35 -12.30
N LEU A 213 17.06 4.33 -11.93
CA LEU A 213 17.85 3.53 -12.87
C LEU A 213 17.09 2.35 -13.48
N TYR A 214 16.23 1.69 -12.71
CA TYR A 214 15.68 0.38 -13.09
C TYR A 214 14.15 0.34 -13.26
N VAL A 215 13.43 1.35 -12.79
CA VAL A 215 11.96 1.43 -12.91
C VAL A 215 11.52 2.57 -13.81
N LYS A 216 11.92 3.80 -13.48
CA LYS A 216 11.51 5.01 -14.20
C LYS A 216 11.76 4.97 -15.72
N PRO A 217 12.89 4.44 -16.23
CA PRO A 217 13.15 4.39 -17.67
C PRO A 217 12.22 3.45 -18.44
N LEU A 218 11.57 2.49 -17.75
CA LEU A 218 10.67 1.53 -18.35
C LEU A 218 9.32 2.16 -18.77
N LYS A 219 8.97 3.33 -18.23
CA LYS A 219 7.83 4.17 -18.63
C LYS A 219 6.52 3.39 -18.86
N GLN A 220 6.19 2.49 -17.95
CA GLN A 220 5.04 1.63 -18.13
C GLN A 220 3.96 1.98 -17.11
N GLU A 221 2.77 2.36 -17.59
CA GLU A 221 1.56 2.45 -16.76
C GLU A 221 1.11 1.04 -16.38
N HIS A 222 1.56 0.59 -15.20
CA HIS A 222 1.38 -0.77 -14.73
C HIS A 222 1.32 -0.78 -13.20
N TYR A 223 0.51 -1.65 -12.62
CA TYR A 223 0.39 -1.79 -11.16
C TYR A 223 1.75 -1.78 -10.44
N ILE A 224 2.71 -2.58 -10.91
CA ILE A 224 4.05 -2.68 -10.30
C ILE A 224 4.85 -1.38 -10.41
N TYR A 225 4.65 -0.58 -11.45
CA TYR A 225 5.26 0.73 -11.55
C TYR A 225 4.79 1.64 -10.41
N TYR A 226 3.49 1.67 -10.14
CA TYR A 226 2.93 2.46 -9.04
C TYR A 226 3.28 1.88 -7.67
N ALA A 227 3.42 0.56 -7.54
CA ALA A 227 3.96 -0.06 -6.33
C ALA A 227 5.42 0.35 -6.06
N ALA A 228 6.26 0.44 -7.10
CA ALA A 228 7.63 0.95 -6.96
C ALA A 228 7.68 2.45 -6.66
N LEU A 229 6.74 3.21 -7.24
CA LEU A 229 6.59 4.64 -6.99
C LEU A 229 6.22 4.91 -5.53
N GLU A 230 5.30 4.12 -4.95
CA GLU A 230 4.93 4.17 -3.53
C GLU A 230 6.13 3.93 -2.62
N GLN A 231 6.92 2.87 -2.87
CA GLN A 231 8.14 2.60 -2.09
C GLN A 231 9.16 3.75 -2.20
N THR A 232 9.24 4.37 -3.37
CA THR A 232 10.11 5.54 -3.61
C THR A 232 9.61 6.76 -2.85
N ALA A 233 8.28 6.98 -2.81
CA ALA A 233 7.66 8.04 -2.03
C ALA A 233 7.97 7.86 -0.53
N GLY A 234 7.84 6.64 0.01
CA GLY A 234 8.23 6.33 1.38
C GLY A 234 9.71 6.59 1.66
N ALA A 235 10.58 6.25 0.72
CA ALA A 235 12.01 6.55 0.84
C ALA A 235 12.31 8.06 0.85
N LEU A 236 11.61 8.84 0.01
CA LEU A 236 11.70 10.31 -0.01
C LEU A 236 11.20 10.92 1.30
N TYR A 237 10.07 10.42 1.82
CA TYR A 237 9.53 10.84 3.11
C TYR A 237 10.54 10.61 4.24
N ASN A 238 11.16 9.43 4.29
CA ASN A 238 12.14 9.07 5.32
C ASN A 238 13.42 9.93 5.31
N ILE A 239 13.73 10.60 4.21
CA ILE A 239 14.86 11.54 4.10
C ILE A 239 14.42 13.02 4.13
N GLY A 240 13.17 13.29 4.51
CA GLY A 240 12.64 14.65 4.69
C GLY A 240 12.27 15.39 3.40
N LYS A 241 12.20 14.70 2.25
CA LYS A 241 11.74 15.31 0.99
C LYS A 241 10.22 15.18 0.84
N LEU A 242 9.49 15.90 1.71
CA LEU A 242 8.05 15.75 1.89
C LEU A 242 7.26 16.14 0.64
N ALA A 243 7.57 17.26 0.02
CA ALA A 243 6.90 17.73 -1.21
C ALA A 243 6.98 16.69 -2.32
N ASN A 244 8.18 16.12 -2.56
CA ASN A 244 8.38 15.07 -3.55
C ASN A 244 7.61 13.79 -3.20
N ALA A 245 7.64 13.37 -1.92
CA ALA A 245 6.92 12.19 -1.47
C ALA A 245 5.41 12.32 -1.69
N ASN A 246 4.82 13.45 -1.28
CA ASN A 246 3.40 13.72 -1.43
C ASN A 246 2.97 13.78 -2.91
N TYR A 247 3.76 14.41 -3.78
CA TYR A 247 3.50 14.37 -5.21
C TYR A 247 3.49 12.92 -5.74
N LEU A 248 4.45 12.06 -5.36
CA LEU A 248 4.45 10.67 -5.80
C LEU A 248 3.28 9.87 -5.23
N TYR A 249 2.89 10.08 -3.98
CA TYR A 249 1.69 9.45 -3.41
C TYR A 249 0.43 9.86 -4.16
N SER A 250 0.31 11.11 -4.59
CA SER A 250 -0.84 11.53 -5.41
C SER A 250 -0.89 10.81 -6.75
N ARG A 251 0.27 10.49 -7.35
CA ARG A 251 0.31 9.69 -8.59
C ARG A 251 -0.11 8.25 -8.37
N VAL A 252 0.31 7.66 -7.24
CA VAL A 252 -0.15 6.32 -6.85
C VAL A 252 -1.66 6.29 -6.62
N PHE A 253 -2.19 7.29 -5.91
CA PHE A 253 -3.62 7.44 -5.65
C PHE A 253 -4.45 7.56 -6.94
N ASP A 254 -3.97 8.33 -7.91
CA ASP A 254 -4.67 8.58 -9.18
C ASP A 254 -4.69 7.34 -10.10
N HIS A 255 -3.71 6.44 -9.99
CA HIS A 255 -3.49 5.41 -11.01
C HIS A 255 -3.61 3.96 -10.52
N SER A 256 -3.75 3.70 -9.23
CA SER A 256 -3.84 2.33 -8.72
C SER A 256 -4.89 2.21 -7.64
N ASP A 257 -5.96 1.50 -7.93
CA ASP A 257 -7.08 1.30 -7.00
C ASP A 257 -6.64 0.48 -5.78
N ASN A 258 -5.86 -0.58 -5.96
CA ASN A 258 -5.36 -1.39 -4.85
C ASN A 258 -4.35 -0.66 -3.95
N ARG A 259 -3.81 0.49 -4.40
CA ARG A 259 -2.84 1.29 -3.65
C ARG A 259 -3.39 2.62 -3.12
N LYS A 260 -4.64 2.97 -3.46
CA LYS A 260 -5.27 4.23 -3.03
C LYS A 260 -5.21 4.42 -1.52
N LYS A 261 -5.58 3.40 -0.73
CA LYS A 261 -5.58 3.45 0.73
C LYS A 261 -4.18 3.75 1.31
N ILE A 262 -3.15 3.07 0.81
CA ILE A 262 -1.78 3.29 1.29
C ILE A 262 -1.29 4.67 0.89
N ALA A 263 -1.56 5.10 -0.34
CA ALA A 263 -1.20 6.42 -0.82
C ALA A 263 -1.86 7.53 0.02
N TYR A 264 -3.16 7.40 0.30
CA TYR A 264 -3.90 8.32 1.17
C TYR A 264 -3.33 8.36 2.58
N SER A 265 -3.15 7.20 3.23
CA SER A 265 -2.66 7.14 4.61
C SER A 265 -1.21 7.64 4.78
N SER A 266 -0.45 7.63 3.67
CA SER A 266 0.93 8.10 3.65
C SER A 266 1.08 9.55 3.17
N PHE A 267 0.06 10.11 2.53
CA PHE A 267 0.03 11.49 2.09
C PHE A 267 -0.09 12.43 3.30
N ARG A 268 0.91 13.27 3.53
CA ARG A 268 0.97 14.16 4.70
C ARG A 268 1.63 15.48 4.32
N ILE A 269 0.82 16.49 4.05
CA ILE A 269 1.29 17.86 3.92
C ILE A 269 1.47 18.44 5.32
N GLN A 270 2.65 18.95 5.61
CA GLN A 270 3.00 19.52 6.92
C GLN A 270 3.03 21.05 6.92
N SER A 271 3.14 21.67 5.76
CA SER A 271 3.19 23.11 5.62
C SER A 271 2.70 23.58 4.25
N GLU A 272 2.31 24.86 4.15
CA GLU A 272 2.01 25.48 2.85
C GLU A 272 3.23 25.54 1.92
N VAL A 273 4.44 25.55 2.47
CA VAL A 273 5.67 25.50 1.68
C VAL A 273 5.77 24.15 0.97
N ASP A 274 5.59 23.04 1.71
CA ASP A 274 5.60 21.69 1.13
C ASP A 274 4.49 21.51 0.10
N TRP A 275 3.30 22.08 0.38
CA TRP A 275 2.17 22.06 -0.54
C TRP A 275 2.51 22.76 -1.85
N ASN A 276 2.94 24.01 -1.77
CA ASN A 276 3.25 24.83 -2.93
C ASN A 276 4.38 24.20 -3.75
N GLU A 277 5.42 23.66 -3.11
CA GLU A 277 6.47 22.92 -3.79
C GLU A 277 5.92 21.67 -4.50
N ALA A 278 5.11 20.86 -3.83
CA ALA A 278 4.52 19.65 -4.43
C ALA A 278 3.64 20.00 -5.64
N MET A 279 2.87 21.07 -5.57
CA MET A 279 2.02 21.55 -6.67
C MET A 279 2.85 21.97 -7.91
N THR A 280 4.09 22.44 -7.74
CA THR A 280 4.96 22.76 -8.87
C THR A 280 5.40 21.54 -9.69
N TRP A 281 5.32 20.33 -9.10
CA TRP A 281 5.67 19.08 -9.77
C TRP A 281 4.54 18.54 -10.65
N CYS A 282 3.30 19.03 -10.44
CA CYS A 282 2.14 18.64 -11.22
C CYS A 282 2.28 19.11 -12.67
N LYS A 283 2.11 18.21 -13.62
CA LYS A 283 2.30 18.45 -15.05
C LYS A 283 1.07 19.03 -15.71
N ASP A 284 -0.11 18.73 -15.18
CA ASP A 284 -1.39 19.11 -15.73
C ASP A 284 -2.47 19.26 -14.64
N ASN A 285 -3.66 19.66 -15.06
CA ASN A 285 -4.80 19.87 -14.15
C ASN A 285 -5.34 18.58 -13.54
N ARG A 286 -5.18 17.42 -14.20
CA ARG A 286 -5.56 16.13 -13.61
C ARG A 286 -4.68 15.80 -12.41
N GLU A 287 -3.36 16.00 -12.53
CA GLU A 287 -2.44 15.78 -11.43
C GLU A 287 -2.70 16.72 -10.26
N LYS A 288 -3.02 17.99 -10.53
CA LYS A 288 -3.42 18.97 -9.51
C LYS A 288 -4.72 18.58 -8.82
N ALA A 289 -5.72 18.12 -9.58
CA ALA A 289 -6.99 17.68 -9.03
C ALA A 289 -6.83 16.48 -8.05
N ALA A 290 -5.94 15.55 -8.36
CA ALA A 290 -5.61 14.45 -7.43
C ALA A 290 -4.93 14.94 -6.14
N MET A 291 -4.09 15.98 -6.22
CA MET A 291 -3.49 16.62 -5.05
C MET A 291 -4.56 17.30 -4.19
N TYR A 292 -5.44 18.09 -4.78
CA TYR A 292 -6.55 18.74 -4.08
C TYR A 292 -7.49 17.70 -3.44
N ALA A 293 -7.84 16.63 -4.15
CA ALA A 293 -8.67 15.57 -3.61
C ALA A 293 -8.04 14.94 -2.36
N LEU A 294 -6.76 14.60 -2.41
CA LEU A 294 -6.04 14.05 -1.25
C LEU A 294 -5.97 15.03 -0.08
N ARG A 295 -5.80 16.34 -0.34
CA ARG A 295 -5.82 17.35 0.71
C ARG A 295 -7.22 17.52 1.29
N GLY A 296 -8.25 17.48 0.47
CA GLY A 296 -9.66 17.58 0.89
C GLY A 296 -10.11 16.46 1.82
N TYR A 297 -9.55 15.26 1.69
CA TYR A 297 -9.80 14.15 2.63
C TYR A 297 -9.04 14.28 3.96
N ASN A 298 -8.17 15.29 4.11
CA ASN A 298 -7.45 15.50 5.35
C ASN A 298 -8.33 16.28 6.34
N THR A 299 -8.48 15.78 7.56
CA THR A 299 -9.33 16.32 8.64
C THR A 299 -9.07 17.80 8.98
N PHE A 300 -7.94 18.36 8.56
CA PHE A 300 -7.53 19.74 8.86
C PHE A 300 -7.61 20.66 7.64
N SER A 301 -8.15 20.21 6.51
CA SER A 301 -8.35 21.03 5.32
C SER A 301 -9.77 21.60 5.25
N ASN A 302 -9.97 22.58 4.39
CA ASN A 302 -11.29 23.06 4.01
C ASN A 302 -11.78 22.26 2.79
N GLU A 303 -12.55 21.22 3.01
CA GLU A 303 -13.03 20.30 1.97
C GLU A 303 -13.77 21.01 0.84
N LEU A 304 -14.58 22.03 1.15
CA LEU A 304 -15.33 22.79 0.15
C LEU A 304 -14.40 23.60 -0.77
N GLU A 305 -13.37 24.22 -0.19
CA GLU A 305 -12.37 24.98 -0.95
C GLU A 305 -11.60 24.05 -1.91
N GLU A 306 -11.27 22.82 -1.47
CA GLU A 306 -10.60 21.86 -2.33
C GLU A 306 -11.49 21.38 -3.48
N VAL A 307 -12.78 21.20 -3.24
CA VAL A 307 -13.76 20.88 -4.30
C VAL A 307 -13.88 22.05 -5.28
N GLU A 308 -13.95 23.30 -4.80
CA GLU A 308 -14.00 24.50 -5.64
C GLU A 308 -12.73 24.61 -6.51
N ASN A 309 -11.56 24.37 -5.93
CA ASN A 309 -10.29 24.36 -6.65
C ASN A 309 -10.28 23.30 -7.77
N ILE A 310 -10.81 22.11 -7.51
CA ILE A 310 -10.90 21.06 -8.54
C ILE A 310 -11.87 21.48 -9.64
N LEU A 311 -13.05 21.99 -9.28
CA LEU A 311 -14.07 22.45 -10.23
C LEU A 311 -13.53 23.53 -11.17
N GLU A 312 -12.75 24.46 -10.64
CA GLU A 312 -12.15 25.55 -11.44
C GLU A 312 -11.15 25.03 -12.47
N ILE A 313 -10.26 24.09 -12.07
CA ILE A 313 -9.17 23.67 -12.96
C ILE A 313 -9.51 22.44 -13.82
N TYR A 314 -10.41 21.55 -13.34
CA TYR A 314 -10.77 20.31 -14.00
C TYR A 314 -12.21 19.88 -13.66
N PRO A 315 -13.25 20.53 -14.26
CA PRO A 315 -14.66 20.26 -13.97
C PRO A 315 -15.10 18.80 -14.23
N GLU A 316 -14.42 18.11 -15.14
CA GLU A 316 -14.67 16.70 -15.48
C GLU A 316 -13.87 15.72 -14.62
N SER A 317 -13.30 16.19 -13.52
CA SER A 317 -12.49 15.38 -12.63
C SER A 317 -13.26 14.17 -12.08
N PRO A 318 -12.66 12.97 -12.06
CA PRO A 318 -13.26 11.80 -11.42
C PRO A 318 -13.43 11.96 -9.90
N TYR A 319 -12.87 12.99 -9.30
CA TYR A 319 -12.94 13.25 -7.87
C TYR A 319 -14.16 14.10 -7.46
N ILE A 320 -14.94 14.60 -8.41
CA ILE A 320 -16.13 15.44 -8.16
C ILE A 320 -17.41 14.74 -8.59
N LYS A 321 -17.33 13.83 -9.56
CA LYS A 321 -18.46 13.06 -10.06
C LYS A 321 -18.70 11.87 -9.19
#